data_5e4a5b8bf1dbe52cdddedb9c6dd36a44
#
_entry.id   5e4a5b8bf1dbe52cdddedb9c6dd36a44
#
_cell.length_a   1.000
_cell.length_b   1.000
_cell.length_c   1.000
_cell.angle_alpha   90.00
_cell.angle_beta   90.00
_cell.angle_gamma   90.00
#
_symmetry.space_group_name_H-M   'P 1'
#
loop_
_entity.id
_entity.type
_entity.pdbx_description
1 polymer ?
#
loop_
_entity_poly.entity_id
_entity_poly.type
_entity_poly.pdbx_seq_one_letter_code
_entity_poly.pdbx_strand_id
1 'polypeptide(L)'
;QRTPQVRFDRNPALLLLPAEKVIDRVQITPQLCDSWLKYVAPLRAEATQIDGQFSLDVNGGTLPVAAPMTGEMAASLGVHHVQVRPGGAALQVMGMVDQIKSLIQRKPVGNGPRDRIWMQMPEQSIPFKLTGGRVYHQGVTFKIGDGIVQSSGSVGMDESIDLVLQIPILDEWANDQKLLAGLKGKTLKIPVRGSLSRPQFDSSVLTELATQIGGTALEGVIEDKLDDLFKKKLNKFLPGQD
;
A
#
# COMPACT_ATOMS: atom_id res chain seq x y z
N GLN A 1 -30.83 -12.20 -10.01
CA GLN A 1 -29.52 -12.84 -9.67
C GLN A 1 -29.02 -13.55 -10.93
N ARG A 2 -27.84 -13.18 -11.43
CA ARG A 2 -27.21 -13.86 -12.56
C ARG A 2 -26.25 -14.90 -12.02
N THR A 3 -26.52 -16.18 -12.30
CA THR A 3 -25.71 -17.29 -11.79
C THR A 3 -24.38 -17.38 -12.55
N PRO A 4 -23.24 -17.61 -11.90
CA PRO A 4 -22.00 -17.98 -12.57
C PRO A 4 -22.20 -19.20 -13.48
N GLN A 5 -21.58 -19.18 -14.65
CA GLN A 5 -21.73 -20.26 -15.64
C GLN A 5 -20.37 -20.87 -15.95
N VAL A 6 -20.30 -22.19 -16.01
CA VAL A 6 -19.11 -22.90 -16.50
C VAL A 6 -19.35 -23.35 -17.93
N ARG A 7 -18.44 -22.96 -18.83
CA ARG A 7 -18.44 -23.34 -20.24
C ARG A 7 -17.39 -24.41 -20.48
N PHE A 8 -17.84 -25.59 -20.87
CA PHE A 8 -16.99 -26.75 -21.20
C PHE A 8 -16.73 -26.89 -22.71
N ASP A 9 -17.35 -26.04 -23.54
CA ASP A 9 -17.18 -26.01 -25.00
C ASP A 9 -15.81 -25.43 -25.44
N ARG A 10 -14.97 -25.05 -24.46
CA ARG A 10 -13.63 -24.53 -24.66
C ARG A 10 -12.59 -25.33 -23.88
N ASN A 11 -11.35 -25.33 -24.37
CA ASN A 11 -10.22 -25.92 -23.67
C ASN A 11 -9.16 -24.80 -23.45
N PRO A 12 -8.90 -24.36 -22.22
CA PRO A 12 -9.51 -24.84 -20.96
C PRO A 12 -10.98 -24.40 -20.79
N ALA A 13 -11.73 -25.12 -19.95
CA ALA A 13 -13.08 -24.73 -19.54
C ALA A 13 -13.05 -23.35 -18.85
N LEU A 14 -14.08 -22.54 -19.09
CA LEU A 14 -14.14 -21.16 -18.61
C LEU A 14 -15.26 -20.98 -17.59
N LEU A 15 -14.96 -20.32 -16.48
CA LEU A 15 -15.94 -19.80 -15.53
C LEU A 15 -16.26 -18.36 -15.91
N LEU A 16 -17.52 -18.10 -16.25
CA LEU A 16 -18.05 -16.78 -16.52
C LEU A 16 -18.67 -16.21 -15.24
N LEU A 17 -18.12 -15.10 -14.79
CA LEU A 17 -18.61 -14.37 -13.61
C LEU A 17 -19.49 -13.20 -14.07
N PRO A 18 -20.78 -13.17 -13.70
CA PRO A 18 -21.63 -12.02 -13.93
C PRO A 18 -21.28 -10.89 -12.97
N ALA A 19 -21.76 -9.67 -13.29
CA ALA A 19 -21.70 -8.56 -12.34
C ALA A 19 -22.69 -8.81 -11.19
N GLU A 20 -22.14 -8.99 -9.97
CA GLU A 20 -22.92 -9.26 -8.77
C GLU A 20 -22.10 -8.95 -7.49
N LYS A 21 -22.80 -8.57 -6.41
CA LYS A 21 -22.20 -8.51 -5.08
C LYS A 21 -22.03 -9.94 -4.56
N VAL A 22 -20.79 -10.33 -4.31
CA VAL A 22 -20.42 -11.69 -3.88
C VAL A 22 -20.26 -11.77 -2.38
N ILE A 23 -19.75 -10.69 -1.76
CA ILE A 23 -19.52 -10.60 -0.31
C ILE A 23 -20.10 -9.28 0.17
N ASP A 24 -20.83 -9.32 1.28
CA ASP A 24 -21.34 -8.11 1.93
C ASP A 24 -20.98 -8.07 3.41
N ARG A 25 -20.20 -7.06 3.81
CA ARG A 25 -19.82 -6.74 5.19
C ARG A 25 -19.31 -7.91 6.00
N VAL A 26 -18.37 -8.65 5.45
CA VAL A 26 -17.70 -9.76 6.16
C VAL A 26 -16.55 -9.22 6.98
N GLN A 27 -16.39 -9.73 8.21
CA GLN A 27 -15.28 -9.38 9.10
C GLN A 27 -13.95 -9.79 8.48
N ILE A 28 -12.97 -8.88 8.49
CA ILE A 28 -11.62 -9.18 8.04
C ILE A 28 -10.94 -10.06 9.09
N THR A 29 -10.30 -11.11 8.64
CA THR A 29 -9.46 -11.97 9.48
C THR A 29 -8.05 -12.03 8.96
N PRO A 30 -7.04 -12.35 9.79
CA PRO A 30 -5.66 -12.54 9.33
C PRO A 30 -5.56 -13.53 8.16
N GLN A 31 -6.33 -14.62 8.19
CA GLN A 31 -6.33 -15.63 7.11
C GLN A 31 -6.83 -15.07 5.78
N LEU A 32 -7.84 -14.19 5.80
CA LEU A 32 -8.32 -13.50 4.60
C LEU A 32 -7.27 -12.54 4.04
N CYS A 33 -6.55 -11.84 4.91
CA CYS A 33 -5.46 -10.97 4.49
C CYS A 33 -4.33 -11.75 3.81
N ASP A 34 -3.95 -12.88 4.37
CA ASP A 34 -2.87 -13.73 3.82
C ASP A 34 -3.29 -14.47 2.56
N SER A 35 -4.59 -14.68 2.35
CA SER A 35 -5.09 -15.38 1.15
C SER A 35 -5.09 -14.48 -0.08
N TRP A 36 -6.12 -13.67 -0.27
CA TRP A 36 -6.31 -12.89 -1.50
C TRP A 36 -6.33 -11.38 -1.29
N LEU A 37 -6.67 -10.88 -0.08
CA LEU A 37 -6.69 -9.44 0.18
C LEU A 37 -5.33 -8.79 -0.01
N LYS A 38 -4.23 -9.52 0.21
CA LYS A 38 -2.85 -9.05 -0.03
C LYS A 38 -2.60 -8.59 -1.46
N TYR A 39 -3.33 -9.11 -2.44
CA TYR A 39 -3.17 -8.73 -3.85
C TYR A 39 -3.92 -7.43 -4.19
N VAL A 40 -5.01 -7.14 -3.49
CA VAL A 40 -5.84 -5.94 -3.74
C VAL A 40 -5.42 -4.78 -2.84
N ALA A 41 -5.12 -5.07 -1.58
CA ALA A 41 -4.64 -4.12 -0.59
C ALA A 41 -3.29 -4.61 -0.03
N PRO A 42 -2.16 -4.38 -0.73
CA PRO A 42 -0.86 -5.02 -0.49
C PRO A 42 -0.15 -4.55 0.77
N LEU A 43 -0.90 -4.21 1.78
CA LEU A 43 -0.38 -3.95 3.11
C LEU A 43 -0.40 -5.27 3.87
N ARG A 44 0.64 -6.08 3.67
CA ARG A 44 0.83 -7.28 4.45
C ARG A 44 0.90 -6.86 5.91
N ALA A 45 -0.23 -6.96 6.53
CA ALA A 45 -0.29 -6.90 7.96
C ALA A 45 0.31 -8.22 8.46
N GLU A 46 1.52 -8.19 8.96
CA GLU A 46 1.90 -9.04 10.08
C GLU A 46 1.01 -8.60 11.25
N ALA A 47 -0.27 -8.42 10.93
CA ALA A 47 -1.22 -7.81 11.81
C ALA A 47 -1.60 -8.82 12.85
N THR A 48 -1.08 -8.64 14.04
CA THR A 48 -1.58 -9.36 15.22
C THR A 48 -3.01 -8.96 15.57
N GLN A 49 -3.50 -7.83 15.05
CA GLN A 49 -4.86 -7.33 15.27
C GLN A 49 -5.36 -6.57 14.04
N ILE A 50 -6.50 -6.99 13.52
CA ILE A 50 -7.23 -6.30 12.45
C ILE A 50 -8.67 -6.19 12.93
N ASP A 51 -9.26 -5.00 12.78
CA ASP A 51 -10.68 -4.77 13.00
C ASP A 51 -11.26 -4.06 11.78
N GLY A 52 -12.43 -4.51 11.33
CA GLY A 52 -13.13 -3.94 10.19
C GLY A 52 -13.79 -4.99 9.31
N GLN A 53 -14.55 -4.49 8.34
CA GLN A 53 -15.32 -5.31 7.41
C GLN A 53 -15.01 -4.95 5.97
N PHE A 54 -15.29 -5.89 5.06
CA PHE A 54 -15.20 -5.65 3.63
C PHE A 54 -16.40 -6.23 2.88
N SER A 55 -16.64 -5.67 1.71
CA SER A 55 -17.58 -6.16 0.72
C SER A 55 -16.85 -6.40 -0.61
N LEU A 56 -17.35 -7.32 -1.43
CA LEU A 56 -16.79 -7.59 -2.75
C LEU A 56 -17.90 -7.58 -3.80
N ASP A 57 -17.78 -6.65 -4.73
CA ASP A 57 -18.64 -6.53 -5.90
C ASP A 57 -17.85 -6.95 -7.14
N VAL A 58 -18.25 -8.04 -7.78
CA VAL A 58 -17.69 -8.47 -9.07
C VAL A 58 -18.38 -7.70 -10.17
N ASN A 59 -17.63 -7.09 -11.08
CA ASN A 59 -18.15 -6.33 -12.22
C ASN A 59 -18.15 -7.16 -13.52
N GLY A 60 -17.73 -8.41 -13.42
CA GLY A 60 -17.67 -9.40 -14.49
C GLY A 60 -16.28 -9.99 -14.64
N GLY A 61 -16.22 -11.18 -15.24
CA GLY A 61 -14.96 -11.85 -15.49
C GLY A 61 -15.08 -13.14 -16.26
N THR A 62 -13.94 -13.60 -16.76
CA THR A 62 -13.79 -14.89 -17.45
C THR A 62 -12.52 -15.54 -16.93
N LEU A 63 -12.69 -16.62 -16.19
CA LEU A 63 -11.58 -17.31 -15.54
C LEU A 63 -11.43 -18.72 -16.09
N PRO A 64 -10.24 -19.12 -16.57
CA PRO A 64 -9.98 -20.53 -16.90
C PRO A 64 -10.10 -21.39 -15.63
N VAL A 65 -10.91 -22.46 -15.67
CA VAL A 65 -11.16 -23.29 -14.49
C VAL A 65 -9.86 -23.95 -13.98
N ALA A 66 -8.98 -24.37 -14.88
CA ALA A 66 -7.70 -24.98 -14.51
C ALA A 66 -6.66 -24.00 -13.96
N ALA A 67 -6.77 -22.70 -14.29
CA ALA A 67 -5.81 -21.68 -13.88
C ALA A 67 -6.53 -20.32 -13.70
N PRO A 68 -7.40 -20.16 -12.68
CA PRO A 68 -8.28 -18.98 -12.54
C PRO A 68 -7.52 -17.66 -12.52
N MET A 69 -6.30 -17.66 -11.98
CA MET A 69 -5.47 -16.47 -11.85
C MET A 69 -4.89 -15.95 -13.17
N THR A 70 -4.96 -16.74 -14.25
CA THR A 70 -4.57 -16.30 -15.60
C THR A 70 -5.70 -15.66 -16.39
N GLY A 71 -6.91 -15.67 -15.84
CA GLY A 71 -8.08 -15.08 -16.46
C GLY A 71 -8.17 -13.57 -16.29
N GLU A 72 -9.32 -13.04 -16.64
CA GLU A 72 -9.65 -11.63 -16.53
C GLU A 72 -10.86 -11.44 -15.62
N MET A 73 -10.77 -10.50 -14.68
CA MET A 73 -11.87 -10.13 -13.79
C MET A 73 -11.75 -8.67 -13.41
N ALA A 74 -12.87 -7.97 -13.40
CA ALA A 74 -12.98 -6.64 -12.80
C ALA A 74 -13.87 -6.73 -11.55
N ALA A 75 -13.47 -6.06 -10.48
CA ALA A 75 -14.23 -6.06 -9.24
C ALA A 75 -13.92 -4.80 -8.43
N SER A 76 -14.70 -4.58 -7.38
CA SER A 76 -14.49 -3.51 -6.40
C SER A 76 -14.52 -4.07 -4.99
N LEU A 77 -13.51 -3.72 -4.20
CA LEU A 77 -13.43 -4.03 -2.78
C LEU A 77 -13.97 -2.84 -1.98
N GLY A 78 -15.12 -3.03 -1.35
CA GLY A 78 -15.64 -2.10 -0.36
C GLY A 78 -14.95 -2.31 0.98
N VAL A 79 -14.30 -1.30 1.50
CA VAL A 79 -13.65 -1.31 2.83
C VAL A 79 -14.51 -0.51 3.79
N HIS A 80 -14.85 -1.10 4.93
CA HIS A 80 -15.71 -0.49 5.95
C HIS A 80 -14.92 -0.30 7.25
N HIS A 81 -14.30 0.89 7.40
CA HIS A 81 -13.58 1.35 8.60
C HIS A 81 -12.58 0.33 9.16
N VAL A 82 -11.58 0.00 8.36
CA VAL A 82 -10.56 -0.98 8.77
C VAL A 82 -9.47 -0.31 9.59
N GLN A 83 -9.13 -0.90 10.71
CA GLN A 83 -8.01 -0.55 11.55
C GLN A 83 -7.05 -1.74 11.67
N VAL A 84 -5.77 -1.47 11.46
CA VAL A 84 -4.73 -2.50 11.44
C VAL A 84 -3.56 -2.08 12.30
N ARG A 85 -3.05 -2.98 13.13
CA ARG A 85 -1.75 -2.77 13.76
C ARG A 85 -0.66 -2.97 12.69
N PRO A 86 0.18 -1.95 12.42
CA PRO A 86 1.11 -1.98 11.29
C PRO A 86 2.15 -3.09 11.43
N GLY A 87 2.36 -3.84 10.35
CA GLY A 87 3.47 -4.77 10.18
C GLY A 87 4.72 -4.10 9.57
N GLY A 88 5.75 -4.89 9.27
CA GLY A 88 7.06 -4.39 8.84
C GLY A 88 7.02 -3.41 7.67
N ALA A 89 6.33 -3.73 6.57
CA ALA A 89 6.21 -2.85 5.40
C ALA A 89 5.47 -1.54 5.72
N ALA A 90 4.38 -1.61 6.50
CA ALA A 90 3.64 -0.42 6.91
C ALA A 90 4.48 0.47 7.85
N LEU A 91 5.31 -0.11 8.73
CA LEU A 91 6.24 0.64 9.57
C LEU A 91 7.31 1.36 8.74
N GLN A 92 7.74 0.80 7.61
CA GLN A 92 8.65 1.49 6.68
C GLN A 92 7.97 2.69 6.03
N VAL A 93 6.73 2.54 5.55
CA VAL A 93 5.95 3.66 5.01
C VAL A 93 5.75 4.76 6.05
N MET A 94 5.44 4.39 7.31
CA MET A 94 5.37 5.34 8.42
C MET A 94 6.68 6.09 8.61
N GLY A 95 7.81 5.38 8.59
CA GLY A 95 9.13 5.99 8.69
C GLY A 95 9.39 7.01 7.58
N MET A 96 8.95 6.74 6.34
CA MET A 96 9.04 7.70 5.24
C MET A 96 8.14 8.92 5.44
N VAL A 97 6.90 8.74 5.88
CA VAL A 97 6.01 9.87 6.21
C VAL A 97 6.63 10.76 7.29
N ASP A 98 7.15 10.15 8.36
CA ASP A 98 7.84 10.88 9.43
C ASP A 98 9.09 11.63 8.92
N GLN A 99 9.86 11.04 8.01
CA GLN A 99 11.03 11.69 7.40
C GLN A 99 10.62 12.87 6.51
N ILE A 100 9.61 12.68 5.65
CA ILE A 100 9.06 13.76 4.82
C ILE A 100 8.63 14.93 5.72
N LYS A 101 7.86 14.63 6.77
CA LYS A 101 7.41 15.62 7.73
C LYS A 101 8.57 16.32 8.46
N SER A 102 9.57 15.55 8.88
CA SER A 102 10.78 16.07 9.52
C SER A 102 11.58 16.99 8.60
N LEU A 103 11.75 16.64 7.33
CA LEU A 103 12.41 17.47 6.34
C LEU A 103 11.65 18.78 6.13
N ILE A 104 10.33 18.69 5.94
CA ILE A 104 9.46 19.85 5.72
C ILE A 104 9.45 20.77 6.94
N GLN A 105 9.28 20.23 8.14
CA GLN A 105 9.19 21.00 9.38
C GLN A 105 10.55 21.42 9.94
N ARG A 106 11.66 20.89 9.41
CA ARG A 106 13.04 21.04 9.96
C ARG A 106 13.12 20.69 11.45
N LYS A 107 12.33 19.72 11.88
CA LYS A 107 12.31 19.20 13.24
C LYS A 107 12.78 17.75 13.24
N PRO A 108 13.50 17.30 14.27
CA PRO A 108 13.91 15.90 14.34
C PRO A 108 12.69 14.99 14.39
N VAL A 109 12.82 13.80 13.81
CA VAL A 109 11.79 12.75 13.89
C VAL A 109 11.51 12.45 15.36
N GLY A 110 10.28 12.62 15.79
CA GLY A 110 9.88 12.33 17.16
C GLY A 110 10.05 10.84 17.49
N ASN A 111 10.63 10.57 18.66
CA ASN A 111 10.82 9.21 19.21
C ASN A 111 9.58 8.71 19.96
N GLY A 112 8.40 9.12 19.57
CA GLY A 112 7.17 8.66 20.22
C GLY A 112 6.98 7.14 20.13
N PRO A 113 6.25 6.52 21.07
CA PRO A 113 5.97 5.09 21.05
C PRO A 113 5.18 4.72 19.80
N ARG A 114 5.83 4.02 18.88
CA ARG A 114 5.24 3.59 17.59
C ARG A 114 4.31 2.39 17.75
N ASP A 115 4.33 1.73 18.89
CA ASP A 115 3.55 0.52 19.17
C ASP A 115 2.03 0.77 19.26
N ARG A 116 1.60 2.03 19.32
CA ARG A 116 0.20 2.43 19.43
C ARG A 116 -0.39 3.05 18.17
N ILE A 117 0.40 3.21 17.11
CA ILE A 117 -0.10 3.84 15.89
C ILE A 117 -0.81 2.77 15.08
N TRP A 118 -2.12 2.93 14.92
CA TRP A 118 -2.93 2.11 14.05
C TRP A 118 -2.94 2.72 12.65
N MET A 119 -2.79 1.86 11.66
CA MET A 119 -3.10 2.23 10.29
C MET A 119 -4.62 2.11 10.10
N GLN A 120 -5.22 3.15 9.56
CA GLN A 120 -6.64 3.21 9.31
C GLN A 120 -6.91 3.26 7.82
N MET A 121 -7.83 2.42 7.35
CA MET A 121 -8.42 2.55 6.04
C MET A 121 -9.81 3.14 6.22
N PRO A 122 -10.05 4.37 5.74
CA PRO A 122 -11.39 4.96 5.76
C PRO A 122 -12.35 4.16 4.89
N GLU A 123 -13.62 4.39 5.05
CA GLU A 123 -14.62 3.80 4.15
C GLU A 123 -14.32 4.22 2.71
N GLN A 124 -14.13 3.23 1.84
CA GLN A 124 -13.76 3.45 0.45
C GLN A 124 -14.13 2.25 -0.41
N SER A 125 -14.31 2.49 -1.71
CA SER A 125 -14.42 1.45 -2.73
C SER A 125 -13.15 1.44 -3.58
N ILE A 126 -12.50 0.30 -3.62
CA ILE A 126 -11.23 0.10 -4.32
C ILE A 126 -11.49 -0.71 -5.59
N PRO A 127 -11.53 -0.09 -6.77
CA PRO A 127 -11.63 -0.83 -8.01
C PRO A 127 -10.32 -1.58 -8.26
N PHE A 128 -10.45 -2.83 -8.69
CA PHE A 128 -9.31 -3.64 -9.09
C PHE A 128 -9.62 -4.51 -10.30
N LYS A 129 -8.57 -4.89 -11.01
CA LYS A 129 -8.65 -5.76 -12.19
C LYS A 129 -7.59 -6.85 -12.10
N LEU A 130 -8.02 -8.11 -12.26
CA LEU A 130 -7.13 -9.24 -12.52
C LEU A 130 -6.94 -9.35 -14.03
N THR A 131 -5.70 -9.34 -14.49
CA THR A 131 -5.32 -9.60 -15.86
C THR A 131 -3.87 -10.00 -15.96
N GLY A 132 -3.51 -10.94 -16.83
CA GLY A 132 -2.14 -11.41 -17.03
C GLY A 132 -1.46 -11.91 -15.77
N GLY A 133 -2.19 -12.53 -14.84
CA GLY A 133 -1.66 -13.03 -13.57
C GLY A 133 -1.28 -11.92 -12.57
N ARG A 134 -1.80 -10.70 -12.74
CA ARG A 134 -1.58 -9.58 -11.83
C ARG A 134 -2.90 -8.90 -11.45
N VAL A 135 -3.00 -8.46 -10.22
CA VAL A 135 -4.10 -7.63 -9.73
C VAL A 135 -3.65 -6.17 -9.74
N TYR A 136 -4.32 -5.38 -10.53
CA TYR A 136 -4.14 -3.92 -10.61
C TYR A 136 -5.17 -3.23 -9.74
N HIS A 137 -4.74 -2.28 -8.91
CA HIS A 137 -5.63 -1.46 -8.09
C HIS A 137 -5.30 0.02 -8.23
N GLN A 138 -6.26 0.88 -7.91
CA GLN A 138 -6.09 2.34 -7.93
C GLN A 138 -6.67 2.96 -6.68
N GLY A 139 -5.93 3.91 -6.11
CA GLY A 139 -6.44 4.81 -5.08
C GLY A 139 -6.71 4.18 -3.73
N VAL A 140 -6.03 3.09 -3.35
CA VAL A 140 -6.12 2.56 -1.98
C VAL A 140 -5.59 3.61 -1.02
N THR A 141 -6.47 4.15 -0.19
CA THR A 141 -6.14 5.21 0.77
C THR A 141 -6.02 4.64 2.18
N PHE A 142 -4.97 5.02 2.88
CA PHE A 142 -4.79 4.72 4.30
C PHE A 142 -4.22 5.91 5.04
N LYS A 143 -4.58 6.01 6.31
CA LYS A 143 -4.08 7.01 7.24
C LYS A 143 -3.07 6.35 8.18
N ILE A 144 -1.95 6.99 8.36
CA ILE A 144 -0.87 6.56 9.26
C ILE A 144 -0.49 7.76 10.11
N GLY A 145 -0.91 7.77 11.36
CA GLY A 145 -0.83 8.98 12.19
C GLY A 145 -1.65 10.10 11.56
N ASP A 146 -1.02 11.25 11.35
CA ASP A 146 -1.57 12.40 10.62
C ASP A 146 -1.28 12.38 9.10
N GLY A 147 -0.53 11.37 8.62
CA GLY A 147 -0.24 11.19 7.21
C GLY A 147 -1.34 10.47 6.43
N ILE A 148 -1.57 10.89 5.20
CA ILE A 148 -2.40 10.19 4.22
C ILE A 148 -1.50 9.60 3.17
N VAL A 149 -1.68 8.32 2.86
CA VAL A 149 -0.96 7.62 1.80
C VAL A 149 -1.96 6.98 0.86
N GLN A 150 -1.74 7.14 -0.43
CA GLN A 150 -2.51 6.46 -1.47
C GLN A 150 -1.59 5.51 -2.22
N SER A 151 -2.06 4.29 -2.49
CA SER A 151 -1.35 3.30 -3.27
C SER A 151 -2.07 3.02 -4.58
N SER A 152 -1.30 2.94 -5.67
CA SER A 152 -1.79 2.50 -6.97
C SER A 152 -0.72 1.61 -7.62
N GLY A 153 -1.15 0.68 -8.47
CA GLY A 153 -0.23 -0.20 -9.18
C GLY A 153 -0.70 -1.63 -9.24
N SER A 154 0.22 -2.60 -9.18
CA SER A 154 -0.15 -3.99 -9.33
C SER A 154 0.65 -4.94 -8.43
N VAL A 155 0.01 -6.05 -8.09
CA VAL A 155 0.61 -7.19 -7.39
C VAL A 155 0.45 -8.44 -8.25
N GLY A 156 1.56 -9.12 -8.54
CA GLY A 156 1.57 -10.39 -9.24
C GLY A 156 1.15 -11.55 -8.35
N MET A 157 0.63 -12.63 -8.96
CA MET A 157 0.33 -13.88 -8.25
C MET A 157 1.61 -14.55 -7.70
N ASP A 158 2.77 -14.19 -8.22
CA ASP A 158 4.11 -14.52 -7.73
C ASP A 158 4.56 -13.61 -6.55
N GLU A 159 3.65 -12.79 -6.03
CA GLU A 159 3.89 -11.78 -4.99
C GLU A 159 4.83 -10.64 -5.43
N SER A 160 5.23 -10.55 -6.69
CA SER A 160 5.96 -9.39 -7.19
C SER A 160 5.09 -8.13 -7.13
N ILE A 161 5.68 -6.99 -6.77
CA ILE A 161 4.97 -5.71 -6.66
C ILE A 161 5.55 -4.66 -7.60
N ASP A 162 4.67 -3.86 -8.17
CA ASP A 162 5.00 -2.64 -8.89
C ASP A 162 3.95 -1.58 -8.52
N LEU A 163 4.28 -0.79 -7.51
CA LEU A 163 3.37 0.14 -6.86
C LEU A 163 3.95 1.56 -6.87
N VAL A 164 3.07 2.53 -6.79
CA VAL A 164 3.42 3.91 -6.51
C VAL A 164 2.65 4.36 -5.27
N LEU A 165 3.37 4.74 -4.23
CA LEU A 165 2.81 5.43 -3.08
C LEU A 165 2.76 6.92 -3.36
N GLN A 166 1.63 7.54 -3.08
CA GLN A 166 1.39 8.97 -3.21
C GLN A 166 1.15 9.54 -1.82
N ILE A 167 2.01 10.47 -1.41
CA ILE A 167 1.97 11.10 -0.09
C ILE A 167 1.76 12.61 -0.32
N PRO A 168 0.53 13.11 -0.12
CA PRO A 168 0.28 14.55 -0.23
C PRO A 168 1.00 15.29 0.90
N ILE A 169 1.63 16.40 0.54
CA ILE A 169 2.24 17.32 1.51
C ILE A 169 1.11 18.18 2.07
N LEU A 170 0.83 17.97 3.35
CA LEU A 170 -0.24 18.71 4.05
C LEU A 170 0.20 20.16 4.27
N ASP A 171 -0.72 21.08 4.12
CA ASP A 171 -0.48 22.53 4.30
C ASP A 171 0.05 22.85 5.70
N GLU A 172 -0.44 22.14 6.72
CA GLU A 172 0.01 22.26 8.12
C GLU A 172 1.47 21.86 8.34
N TRP A 173 2.05 21.02 7.44
CA TRP A 173 3.48 20.69 7.50
C TRP A 173 4.36 21.83 6.99
N ALA A 174 3.81 22.68 6.12
CA ALA A 174 4.55 23.73 5.40
C ALA A 174 4.22 25.17 5.92
N ASN A 175 3.43 25.32 6.99
CA ASN A 175 2.88 26.61 7.39
C ASN A 175 3.91 27.62 7.91
N ASP A 176 5.08 27.21 8.39
CA ASP A 176 6.00 28.10 9.07
C ASP A 176 7.13 28.67 8.19
N GLN A 177 7.17 28.36 6.89
CA GLN A 177 8.32 28.75 6.05
C GLN A 177 7.92 29.20 4.65
N LYS A 178 8.27 30.46 4.31
CA LYS A 178 8.09 31.01 2.95
C LYS A 178 8.76 30.19 1.84
N LEU A 179 9.88 29.53 2.14
CA LEU A 179 10.59 28.62 1.24
C LEU A 179 9.76 27.38 0.85
N LEU A 180 8.86 26.94 1.70
CA LEU A 180 8.04 25.75 1.49
C LEU A 180 6.72 26.05 0.79
N ALA A 181 6.41 27.32 0.50
CA ALA A 181 5.20 27.68 -0.23
C ALA A 181 5.07 26.95 -1.57
N GLY A 182 6.20 26.65 -2.23
CA GLY A 182 6.26 25.87 -3.46
C GLY A 182 5.97 24.37 -3.30
N LEU A 183 5.90 23.83 -2.07
CA LEU A 183 5.60 22.45 -1.79
C LEU A 183 4.14 22.21 -1.38
N LYS A 184 3.42 23.26 -1.00
CA LYS A 184 2.01 23.16 -0.61
C LYS A 184 1.18 22.55 -1.74
N GLY A 185 0.35 21.58 -1.39
CA GLY A 185 -0.50 20.87 -2.32
C GLY A 185 0.22 19.92 -3.29
N LYS A 186 1.55 19.77 -3.18
CA LYS A 186 2.28 18.77 -3.97
C LYS A 186 2.10 17.37 -3.37
N THR A 187 2.21 16.38 -4.24
CA THR A 187 2.17 14.97 -3.85
C THR A 187 3.49 14.32 -4.21
N LEU A 188 4.15 13.72 -3.24
CA LEU A 188 5.33 12.90 -3.47
C LEU A 188 4.90 11.54 -3.99
N LYS A 189 5.57 11.05 -5.03
CA LYS A 189 5.33 9.74 -5.64
C LYS A 189 6.54 8.86 -5.40
N ILE A 190 6.37 7.81 -4.61
CA ILE A 190 7.45 6.89 -4.25
C ILE A 190 7.19 5.54 -4.92
N PRO A 191 7.98 5.17 -5.93
CA PRO A 191 7.92 3.84 -6.52
C PRO A 191 8.30 2.77 -5.49
N VAL A 192 7.55 1.66 -5.50
CA VAL A 192 7.81 0.49 -4.65
C VAL A 192 7.82 -0.75 -5.52
N ARG A 193 8.91 -1.48 -5.50
CA ARG A 193 9.13 -2.70 -6.28
C ARG A 193 9.57 -3.85 -5.38
N GLY A 194 9.92 -4.98 -5.97
CA GLY A 194 10.34 -6.18 -5.25
C GLY A 194 9.19 -7.15 -5.03
N SER A 195 9.02 -7.62 -3.80
CA SER A 195 7.94 -8.55 -3.44
C SER A 195 7.17 -8.06 -2.21
N LEU A 196 5.98 -8.63 -1.97
CA LEU A 196 5.18 -8.34 -0.76
C LEU A 196 5.97 -8.57 0.53
N SER A 197 6.86 -9.59 0.55
CA SER A 197 7.69 -9.90 1.71
C SER A 197 8.95 -9.01 1.82
N ARG A 198 9.43 -8.47 0.69
CA ARG A 198 10.64 -7.63 0.61
C ARG A 198 10.39 -6.42 -0.30
N PRO A 199 9.58 -5.46 0.12
CA PRO A 199 9.34 -4.26 -0.66
C PRO A 199 10.60 -3.38 -0.69
N GLN A 200 10.91 -2.87 -1.88
CA GLN A 200 12.01 -1.94 -2.12
C GLN A 200 11.43 -0.58 -2.47
N PHE A 201 11.71 0.41 -1.65
CA PHE A 201 11.25 1.78 -1.82
C PHE A 201 12.33 2.61 -2.51
N ASP A 202 11.95 3.37 -3.53
CA ASP A 202 12.85 4.34 -4.16
C ASP A 202 13.00 5.57 -3.26
N SER A 203 14.15 5.67 -2.58
CA SER A 203 14.45 6.77 -1.67
C SER A 203 14.99 8.02 -2.37
N SER A 204 15.29 7.98 -3.68
CA SER A 204 15.78 9.14 -4.43
C SER A 204 14.83 10.34 -4.35
N VAL A 205 13.53 10.07 -4.29
CA VAL A 205 12.48 11.09 -4.11
C VAL A 205 12.66 11.89 -2.82
N LEU A 206 13.12 11.25 -1.74
CA LEU A 206 13.40 11.95 -0.47
C LEU A 206 14.64 12.81 -0.56
N THR A 207 15.66 12.37 -1.30
CA THR A 207 16.87 13.14 -1.58
C THR A 207 16.56 14.37 -2.44
N GLU A 208 15.73 14.22 -3.46
CA GLU A 208 15.24 15.34 -4.27
C GLU A 208 14.47 16.36 -3.43
N LEU A 209 13.58 15.88 -2.57
CA LEU A 209 12.82 16.74 -1.65
C LEU A 209 13.76 17.51 -0.72
N ALA A 210 14.75 16.85 -0.14
CA ALA A 210 15.72 17.46 0.73
C ALA A 210 16.54 18.55 0.02
N THR A 211 16.97 18.29 -1.21
CA THR A 211 17.68 19.26 -2.05
C THR A 211 16.82 20.49 -2.35
N GLN A 212 15.54 20.28 -2.66
CA GLN A 212 14.60 21.39 -2.89
C GLN A 212 14.35 22.26 -1.65
N ILE A 213 14.38 21.65 -0.45
CA ILE A 213 14.13 22.36 0.81
C ILE A 213 15.37 23.07 1.35
N GLY A 214 16.56 22.50 1.20
CA GLY A 214 17.73 22.90 2.01
C GLY A 214 19.00 23.25 1.27
N GLY A 215 19.08 22.98 -0.03
CA GLY A 215 20.36 23.06 -0.75
C GLY A 215 21.40 22.04 -0.22
N THR A 216 22.59 22.05 -0.79
CA THR A 216 23.68 21.07 -0.68
C THR A 216 24.15 20.69 0.74
N ALA A 217 23.73 21.40 1.79
CA ALA A 217 24.20 21.15 3.17
C ALA A 217 23.57 19.91 3.82
N LEU A 218 22.56 19.30 3.22
CA LEU A 218 21.83 18.13 3.77
C LEU A 218 22.15 16.80 3.07
N GLU A 219 22.84 16.82 1.93
CA GLU A 219 23.09 15.62 1.11
C GLU A 219 23.85 14.52 1.91
N GLY A 220 24.95 14.84 2.57
CA GLY A 220 25.72 13.85 3.32
C GLY A 220 25.03 13.32 4.60
N VAL A 221 24.15 14.11 5.21
CA VAL A 221 23.44 13.72 6.44
C VAL A 221 22.23 12.82 6.15
N ILE A 222 21.69 12.91 4.95
CA ILE A 222 20.48 12.16 4.56
C ILE A 222 20.85 10.79 4.01
N GLU A 223 21.89 10.68 3.19
CA GLU A 223 22.37 9.40 2.66
C GLU A 223 22.80 8.46 3.78
N ASP A 224 23.67 8.92 4.70
CA ASP A 224 24.13 8.11 5.82
C ASP A 224 23.00 7.73 6.80
N LYS A 225 22.07 8.65 7.07
CA LYS A 225 20.93 8.35 7.98
C LYS A 225 19.84 7.51 7.34
N LEU A 226 19.59 7.66 6.06
CA LEU A 226 18.64 6.81 5.33
C LEU A 226 19.17 5.36 5.25
N ASP A 227 20.41 5.18 4.82
CA ASP A 227 21.06 3.87 4.74
C ASP A 227 21.16 3.19 6.11
N ASP A 228 21.53 3.93 7.16
CA ASP A 228 21.64 3.41 8.53
C ASP A 228 20.28 3.07 9.14
N LEU A 229 19.25 3.86 8.88
CA LEU A 229 17.88 3.58 9.34
C LEU A 229 17.25 2.42 8.58
N PHE A 230 17.50 2.31 7.27
CA PHE A 230 17.05 1.16 6.47
C PHE A 230 17.81 -0.11 6.88
N LYS A 231 19.13 -0.09 6.97
CA LYS A 231 19.96 -1.25 7.36
C LYS A 231 19.75 -1.68 8.81
N LYS A 232 19.76 -0.75 9.78
CA LYS A 232 19.54 -1.08 11.21
C LYS A 232 18.14 -1.57 11.50
N LYS A 233 17.11 -1.05 10.80
CA LYS A 233 15.73 -1.52 10.99
C LYS A 233 15.46 -2.81 10.25
N LEU A 234 15.96 -3.00 9.02
CA LEU A 234 15.86 -4.30 8.33
C LEU A 234 16.50 -5.42 9.17
N ASN A 235 17.72 -5.22 9.68
CA ASN A 235 18.41 -6.23 10.52
C ASN A 235 17.72 -6.48 11.86
N LYS A 236 16.97 -5.53 12.40
CA LYS A 236 16.24 -5.69 13.66
C LYS A 236 14.90 -6.43 13.49
N PHE A 237 14.34 -6.45 12.27
CA PHE A 237 13.07 -7.11 11.95
C PHE A 237 13.23 -8.41 11.14
N LEU A 238 14.46 -8.74 10.74
CA LEU A 238 14.84 -10.03 10.15
C LEU A 238 15.91 -10.67 11.04
N PRO A 239 15.58 -11.24 12.22
CA PRO A 239 16.54 -12.00 13.00
C PRO A 239 16.83 -13.31 12.28
N GLY A 240 18.06 -13.46 11.81
CA GLY A 240 18.68 -14.74 11.54
C GLY A 240 18.39 -15.38 10.19
N GLN A 241 19.28 -15.17 9.24
CA GLN A 241 19.76 -16.23 8.34
C GLN A 241 21.29 -16.13 8.35
N ASP A 242 21.90 -16.87 9.28
CA ASP A 242 23.23 -17.43 9.09
C ASP A 242 23.08 -18.75 8.32
#